data_e29f5608c17b0d2f69dc0ffea92cb2d5
#
_entry.id   e29f5608c17b0d2f69dc0ffea92cb2d5
#
_cell.length_a   1.000
_cell.length_b   1.000
_cell.length_c   1.000
_cell.angle_alpha   90.00
_cell.angle_beta   90.00
_cell.angle_gamma   90.00
#
_symmetry.space_group_name_H-M   'P 1'
#
loop_
_entity.id
_entity.type
_entity.pdbx_description
1 polymer ?
#
loop_
_entity_poly.entity_id
_entity_poly.type
_entity_poly.pdbx_seq_one_letter_code
_entity_poly.pdbx_strand_id
1 'polypeptide(L)'
;MVARPGLLLFDEPLSNLDADLRERLRVQIATIARDSEATVVYITHDQAEAFALADDIAVLDQGEMVQIGPPEQIYRQPATLFVARFTGTAGELLGQVKGIEGGHAIIDVAGRRVRVRCSGSVVVGTRVRILVRPAATRVLPGSEISANALPGTVVDVAYRGRGYEHVLACAGGALAAVFDSTRRPRGSEVSVWLDPDGCVAYAECLDADMVPIMATIGVKSTPATAVPA
;
A
#
# COMPACT_ATOMS: atom_id res chain seq x y z
N MET A 1 19.48 20.92 -20.94
CA MET A 1 20.40 21.18 -19.81
C MET A 1 21.73 21.68 -20.34
N VAL A 2 22.28 22.73 -19.73
CA VAL A 2 23.56 23.34 -20.15
C VAL A 2 24.77 22.53 -19.61
N ALA A 3 24.60 21.81 -18.52
CA ALA A 3 25.59 20.91 -17.93
C ALA A 3 25.10 19.45 -18.00
N ARG A 4 26.05 18.51 -18.03
CA ARG A 4 25.77 17.07 -17.91
C ARG A 4 26.20 16.60 -16.50
N PRO A 5 25.36 16.81 -15.48
CA PRO A 5 25.70 16.39 -14.11
C PRO A 5 25.59 14.87 -13.99
N GLY A 6 26.45 14.27 -13.15
CA GLY A 6 26.32 12.85 -12.80
C GLY A 6 25.22 12.56 -11.77
N LEU A 7 24.72 13.60 -11.08
CA LEU A 7 23.65 13.52 -10.07
C LEU A 7 22.69 14.69 -10.21
N LEU A 8 21.39 14.40 -10.18
CA LEU A 8 20.31 15.38 -10.10
C LEU A 8 19.56 15.18 -8.79
N LEU A 9 19.33 16.27 -8.08
CA LEU A 9 18.55 16.27 -6.84
C LEU A 9 17.28 17.13 -7.04
N PHE A 10 16.13 16.53 -6.80
CA PHE A 10 14.83 17.19 -6.76
C PHE A 10 14.27 17.12 -5.35
N ASP A 11 13.95 18.27 -4.76
CA ASP A 11 13.33 18.37 -3.45
C ASP A 11 11.93 18.92 -3.59
N GLU A 12 10.92 18.06 -3.42
CA GLU A 12 9.48 18.34 -3.57
C GLU A 12 9.10 19.20 -4.80
N PRO A 13 9.59 18.89 -6.01
CA PRO A 13 9.48 19.80 -7.14
C PRO A 13 8.05 20.03 -7.64
N LEU A 14 7.08 19.21 -7.26
CA LEU A 14 5.69 19.26 -7.71
C LEU A 14 4.69 19.62 -6.61
N SER A 15 5.15 19.92 -5.39
CA SER A 15 4.30 20.08 -4.19
C SER A 15 3.27 21.21 -4.28
N ASN A 16 3.58 22.29 -5.02
CA ASN A 16 2.74 23.50 -5.10
C ASN A 16 1.96 23.63 -6.41
N LEU A 17 1.76 22.54 -7.16
CA LEU A 17 1.13 22.54 -8.46
C LEU A 17 -0.29 21.97 -8.42
N ASP A 18 -1.14 22.44 -9.32
CA ASP A 18 -2.43 21.83 -9.57
C ASP A 18 -2.28 20.40 -10.16
N ALA A 19 -3.36 19.60 -10.11
CA ALA A 19 -3.30 18.20 -10.48
C ALA A 19 -2.93 17.96 -11.95
N ASP A 20 -3.41 18.80 -12.87
CA ASP A 20 -3.15 18.64 -14.31
C ASP A 20 -1.69 18.97 -14.65
N LEU A 21 -1.18 20.06 -14.07
CA LEU A 21 0.20 20.48 -14.28
C LEU A 21 1.17 19.52 -13.63
N ARG A 22 0.85 19.02 -12.43
CA ARG A 22 1.63 18.01 -11.71
C ARG A 22 1.80 16.75 -12.55
N GLU A 23 0.70 16.20 -13.12
CA GLU A 23 0.76 15.01 -13.95
C GLU A 23 1.62 15.19 -15.21
N ARG A 24 1.48 16.34 -15.90
CA ARG A 24 2.31 16.65 -17.07
C ARG A 24 3.80 16.77 -16.73
N LEU A 25 4.12 17.48 -15.65
CA LEU A 25 5.50 17.67 -15.22
C LEU A 25 6.11 16.37 -14.70
N ARG A 26 5.33 15.51 -14.03
CA ARG A 26 5.77 14.18 -13.61
C ARG A 26 6.26 13.36 -14.79
N VAL A 27 5.50 13.33 -15.90
CA VAL A 27 5.90 12.63 -17.13
C VAL A 27 7.17 13.25 -17.73
N GLN A 28 7.29 14.58 -17.73
CA GLN A 28 8.48 15.25 -18.25
C GLN A 28 9.73 14.97 -17.41
N ILE A 29 9.60 14.98 -16.07
CA ILE A 29 10.70 14.63 -15.17
C ILE A 29 11.13 13.17 -15.40
N ALA A 30 10.18 12.23 -15.51
CA ALA A 30 10.48 10.84 -15.83
C ALA A 30 11.25 10.68 -17.15
N THR A 31 10.87 11.44 -18.19
CA THR A 31 11.56 11.45 -19.48
C THR A 31 12.98 11.99 -19.35
N ILE A 32 13.13 13.15 -18.70
CA ILE A 32 14.44 13.77 -18.48
C ILE A 32 15.36 12.85 -17.66
N ALA A 33 14.82 12.21 -16.64
CA ALA A 33 15.56 11.25 -15.80
C ALA A 33 16.08 10.06 -16.60
N ARG A 34 15.25 9.50 -17.48
CA ARG A 34 15.64 8.37 -18.35
C ARG A 34 16.62 8.77 -19.45
N ASP A 35 16.45 9.94 -20.05
CA ASP A 35 17.28 10.45 -21.15
C ASP A 35 18.63 11.00 -20.65
N SER A 36 18.70 11.37 -19.37
CA SER A 36 19.94 11.78 -18.73
C SER A 36 20.67 10.54 -18.21
N GLU A 37 21.92 10.32 -18.55
CA GLU A 37 22.75 9.28 -17.94
C GLU A 37 23.07 9.58 -16.46
N ALA A 38 22.33 10.48 -15.82
CA ALA A 38 22.53 10.93 -14.44
C ALA A 38 21.77 10.05 -13.45
N THR A 39 22.34 9.85 -12.27
CA THR A 39 21.57 9.37 -11.13
C THR A 39 20.64 10.46 -10.66
N VAL A 40 19.36 10.12 -10.44
CA VAL A 40 18.36 11.08 -9.95
C VAL A 40 17.96 10.70 -8.53
N VAL A 41 18.04 11.64 -7.61
CA VAL A 41 17.45 11.56 -6.28
C VAL A 41 16.25 12.50 -6.25
N TYR A 42 15.08 11.94 -5.97
CA TYR A 42 13.80 12.66 -5.97
C TYR A 42 13.15 12.53 -4.59
N ILE A 43 12.96 13.64 -3.90
CA ILE A 43 12.33 13.69 -2.58
C ILE A 43 10.88 14.13 -2.76
N THR A 44 9.96 13.36 -2.21
CA THR A 44 8.52 13.67 -2.24
C THR A 44 7.79 12.99 -1.08
N HIS A 45 6.71 13.61 -0.64
CA HIS A 45 5.72 12.98 0.24
C HIS A 45 4.53 12.40 -0.53
N ASP A 46 4.48 12.57 -1.85
CA ASP A 46 3.43 12.03 -2.70
C ASP A 46 3.79 10.60 -3.14
N GLN A 47 2.99 9.64 -2.67
CA GLN A 47 3.17 8.22 -2.99
C GLN A 47 3.02 7.93 -4.49
N ALA A 48 2.10 8.63 -5.18
CA ALA A 48 1.88 8.42 -6.61
C ALA A 48 3.09 8.85 -7.44
N GLU A 49 3.77 9.93 -7.03
CA GLU A 49 5.04 10.35 -7.62
C GLU A 49 6.11 9.28 -7.39
N ALA A 50 6.26 8.84 -6.13
CA ALA A 50 7.23 7.84 -5.75
C ALA A 50 7.09 6.57 -6.59
N PHE A 51 5.89 5.98 -6.61
CA PHE A 51 5.62 4.73 -7.34
C PHE A 51 5.74 4.85 -8.86
N ALA A 52 5.55 6.05 -9.41
CA ALA A 52 5.58 6.27 -10.85
C ALA A 52 6.97 6.59 -11.41
N LEU A 53 7.87 7.14 -10.58
CA LEU A 53 9.15 7.68 -11.03
C LEU A 53 10.35 6.80 -10.63
N ALA A 54 10.26 6.08 -9.52
CA ALA A 54 11.41 5.43 -8.92
C ALA A 54 11.71 4.05 -9.50
N ASP A 55 13.00 3.73 -9.65
CA ASP A 55 13.49 2.37 -9.75
C ASP A 55 13.59 1.74 -8.36
N ASP A 56 14.08 2.52 -7.36
CA ASP A 56 14.10 2.14 -5.95
C ASP A 56 13.51 3.26 -5.09
N ILE A 57 12.67 2.89 -4.11
CA ILE A 57 12.11 3.79 -3.11
C ILE A 57 12.83 3.56 -1.78
N ALA A 58 13.34 4.65 -1.19
CA ALA A 58 13.80 4.67 0.19
C ALA A 58 12.75 5.36 1.07
N VAL A 59 12.22 4.63 2.04
CA VAL A 59 11.25 5.18 3.00
C VAL A 59 12.00 5.61 4.25
N LEU A 60 11.84 6.88 4.60
CA LEU A 60 12.43 7.47 5.80
C LEU A 60 11.35 7.76 6.84
N ASP A 61 11.69 7.50 8.08
CA ASP A 61 10.89 7.85 9.25
C ASP A 61 11.81 8.50 10.30
N GLN A 62 11.47 9.72 10.71
CA GLN A 62 12.25 10.50 11.68
C GLN A 62 13.78 10.60 11.37
N GLY A 63 14.12 10.64 10.08
CA GLY A 63 15.52 10.72 9.64
C GLY A 63 16.23 9.37 9.52
N GLU A 64 15.60 8.28 9.88
CA GLU A 64 16.14 6.93 9.71
C GLU A 64 15.56 6.25 8.46
N MET A 65 16.38 5.50 7.75
CA MET A 65 15.94 4.70 6.61
C MET A 65 15.26 3.42 7.11
N VAL A 66 13.95 3.32 6.93
CA VAL A 66 13.14 2.19 7.41
C VAL A 66 13.14 1.04 6.41
N GLN A 67 13.08 1.35 5.12
CA GLN A 67 13.09 0.36 4.05
C GLN A 67 13.57 0.98 2.75
N ILE A 68 14.27 0.19 1.93
CA ILE A 68 14.66 0.53 0.56
C ILE A 68 14.41 -0.66 -0.36
N GLY A 69 13.95 -0.39 -1.57
CA GLY A 69 13.75 -1.40 -2.61
C GLY A 69 12.84 -0.93 -3.74
N PRO A 70 12.62 -1.80 -4.75
CA PRO A 70 11.72 -1.51 -5.85
C PRO A 70 10.28 -1.19 -5.38
N PRO A 71 9.54 -0.33 -6.09
CA PRO A 71 8.17 0.07 -5.74
C PRO A 71 7.25 -1.11 -5.41
N GLU A 72 7.29 -2.16 -6.22
CA GLU A 72 6.48 -3.36 -6.01
C GLU A 72 6.81 -4.07 -4.68
N GLN A 73 8.09 -4.13 -4.31
CA GLN A 73 8.52 -4.73 -3.04
C GLN A 73 8.06 -3.89 -1.84
N ILE A 74 8.24 -2.56 -1.91
CA ILE A 74 7.78 -1.64 -0.86
C ILE A 74 6.27 -1.77 -0.63
N TYR A 75 5.49 -1.88 -1.71
CA TYR A 75 4.04 -2.04 -1.62
C TYR A 75 3.61 -3.41 -1.13
N ARG A 76 4.18 -4.50 -1.69
CA ARG A 76 3.74 -5.88 -1.41
C ARG A 76 4.34 -6.47 -0.14
N GLN A 77 5.55 -6.01 0.24
CA GLN A 77 6.31 -6.56 1.38
C GLN A 77 6.81 -5.43 2.29
N PRO A 78 5.88 -4.60 2.84
CA PRO A 78 6.26 -3.54 3.74
C PRO A 78 6.89 -4.12 5.00
N ALA A 79 8.09 -3.61 5.35
CA ALA A 79 8.85 -4.11 6.49
C ALA A 79 8.19 -3.78 7.83
N THR A 80 7.48 -2.66 7.90
CA THR A 80 6.83 -2.18 9.12
C THR A 80 5.40 -1.76 8.84
N LEU A 81 4.57 -1.66 9.90
CA LEU A 81 3.22 -1.11 9.82
C LEU A 81 3.23 0.34 9.31
N PHE A 82 4.27 1.10 9.65
CA PHE A 82 4.49 2.46 9.15
C PHE A 82 4.59 2.48 7.62
N VAL A 83 5.50 1.70 7.03
CA VAL A 83 5.65 1.59 5.56
C VAL A 83 4.35 1.13 4.91
N ALA A 84 3.68 0.19 5.53
CA ALA A 84 2.43 -0.35 5.04
C ALA A 84 1.30 0.70 4.99
N ARG A 85 1.15 1.52 6.04
CA ARG A 85 0.21 2.65 6.09
C ARG A 85 0.57 3.72 5.08
N PHE A 86 1.85 4.06 5.03
CA PHE A 86 2.37 5.07 4.10
C PHE A 86 2.09 4.72 2.64
N THR A 87 2.17 3.45 2.26
CA THR A 87 1.97 3.00 0.87
C THR A 87 0.52 2.70 0.49
N GLY A 88 -0.43 3.06 1.35
CA GLY A 88 -1.87 2.95 1.10
C GLY A 88 -2.50 1.64 1.59
N THR A 89 -3.61 1.78 2.30
CA THR A 89 -4.37 0.68 2.89
C THR A 89 -5.87 0.88 2.69
N ALA A 90 -6.61 -0.21 2.55
CA ALA A 90 -8.07 -0.19 2.66
C ALA A 90 -8.52 -0.06 4.11
N GLY A 91 -7.71 -0.55 5.05
CA GLY A 91 -8.02 -0.49 6.46
C GLY A 91 -7.21 -1.48 7.28
N GLU A 92 -7.53 -1.51 8.57
CA GLU A 92 -6.87 -2.36 9.54
C GLU A 92 -7.91 -3.14 10.33
N LEU A 93 -7.60 -4.40 10.60
CA LEU A 93 -8.42 -5.28 11.42
C LEU A 93 -7.59 -5.79 12.60
N LEU A 94 -8.21 -5.86 13.77
CA LEU A 94 -7.59 -6.44 14.95
C LEU A 94 -7.95 -7.91 15.07
N GLY A 95 -6.98 -8.75 15.45
CA GLY A 95 -7.20 -10.16 15.64
C GLY A 95 -6.15 -10.82 16.52
N GLN A 96 -6.29 -12.12 16.72
CA GLN A 96 -5.36 -12.93 17.48
C GLN A 96 -4.89 -14.13 16.66
N VAL A 97 -3.58 -14.35 16.61
CA VAL A 97 -2.99 -15.49 15.90
C VAL A 97 -3.38 -16.81 16.57
N LYS A 98 -3.96 -17.71 15.81
CA LYS A 98 -4.37 -19.06 16.25
C LYS A 98 -3.49 -20.18 15.66
N GLY A 99 -2.76 -19.87 14.59
CA GLY A 99 -1.85 -20.82 13.93
C GLY A 99 -0.96 -20.12 12.93
N ILE A 100 0.11 -20.80 12.51
CA ILE A 100 1.01 -20.33 11.45
C ILE A 100 1.27 -21.53 10.54
N GLU A 101 1.01 -21.36 9.25
CA GLU A 101 1.13 -22.41 8.24
C GLU A 101 1.68 -21.81 6.93
N GLY A 102 2.81 -22.33 6.43
CA GLY A 102 3.37 -21.96 5.14
C GLY A 102 3.61 -20.45 4.96
N GLY A 103 4.12 -19.76 6.00
CA GLY A 103 4.40 -18.32 5.95
C GLY A 103 3.17 -17.42 6.13
N HIS A 104 1.99 -18.01 6.38
CA HIS A 104 0.76 -17.29 6.68
C HIS A 104 0.33 -17.53 8.12
N ALA A 105 -0.26 -16.51 8.76
CA ALA A 105 -0.95 -16.64 10.02
C ALA A 105 -2.43 -16.95 9.79
N ILE A 106 -2.97 -17.84 10.61
CA ILE A 106 -4.41 -18.05 10.79
C ILE A 106 -4.82 -17.17 11.96
N ILE A 107 -5.60 -16.13 11.69
CA ILE A 107 -5.96 -15.12 12.67
C ILE A 107 -7.46 -15.19 12.95
N ASP A 108 -7.81 -15.19 14.22
CA ASP A 108 -9.18 -15.00 14.65
C ASP A 108 -9.51 -13.50 14.69
N VAL A 109 -10.48 -13.10 13.91
CA VAL A 109 -11.08 -11.77 13.88
C VAL A 109 -12.53 -11.92 14.33
N ALA A 110 -12.79 -11.66 15.60
CA ALA A 110 -14.11 -11.75 16.21
C ALA A 110 -14.87 -13.08 15.90
N GLY A 111 -14.19 -14.20 16.04
CA GLY A 111 -14.76 -15.54 15.84
C GLY A 111 -14.70 -16.04 14.39
N ARG A 112 -14.14 -15.26 13.47
CA ARG A 112 -13.88 -15.67 12.07
C ARG A 112 -12.40 -15.87 11.85
N ARG A 113 -12.05 -16.97 11.18
CA ARG A 113 -10.65 -17.26 10.84
C ARG A 113 -10.33 -16.69 9.47
N VAL A 114 -9.27 -15.86 9.41
CA VAL A 114 -8.70 -15.36 8.18
C VAL A 114 -7.24 -15.78 8.09
N ARG A 115 -6.81 -16.12 6.88
CA ARG A 115 -5.44 -16.44 6.55
C ARG A 115 -4.80 -15.23 5.90
N VAL A 116 -3.66 -14.77 6.44
CA VAL A 116 -2.94 -13.58 5.94
C VAL A 116 -1.44 -13.81 6.06
N ARG A 117 -0.65 -13.07 5.30
CA ARG A 117 0.82 -13.11 5.42
C ARG A 117 1.27 -12.55 6.76
N CYS A 118 2.39 -13.07 7.27
CA CYS A 118 3.06 -12.51 8.44
C CYS A 118 4.15 -11.54 8.03
N SER A 119 4.30 -10.43 8.77
CA SER A 119 5.49 -9.61 8.76
C SER A 119 6.23 -9.81 10.07
N GLY A 120 7.52 -10.16 9.99
CA GLY A 120 8.37 -10.34 11.16
C GLY A 120 8.00 -11.57 12.02
N SER A 121 8.37 -11.50 13.30
CA SER A 121 8.22 -12.62 14.26
C SER A 121 6.84 -12.61 14.92
N VAL A 122 5.83 -13.00 14.20
CA VAL A 122 4.48 -13.20 14.73
C VAL A 122 4.38 -14.65 15.25
N VAL A 123 3.92 -14.83 16.48
CA VAL A 123 3.74 -16.16 17.11
C VAL A 123 2.29 -16.42 17.50
N VAL A 124 1.94 -17.70 17.69
CA VAL A 124 0.59 -18.08 18.13
C VAL A 124 0.26 -17.43 19.48
N GLY A 125 -0.94 -16.90 19.60
CA GLY A 125 -1.40 -16.15 20.77
C GLY A 125 -1.17 -14.64 20.70
N THR A 126 -0.30 -14.16 19.80
CA THR A 126 -0.03 -12.72 19.63
C THR A 126 -1.28 -11.99 19.15
N ARG A 127 -1.55 -10.83 19.73
CA ARG A 127 -2.48 -9.84 19.16
C ARG A 127 -1.81 -9.16 17.98
N VAL A 128 -2.53 -9.05 16.88
CA VAL A 128 -2.00 -8.51 15.64
C VAL A 128 -2.95 -7.48 15.04
N ARG A 129 -2.36 -6.59 14.30
CA ARG A 129 -3.03 -5.68 13.39
C ARG A 129 -2.84 -6.19 11.97
N ILE A 130 -3.94 -6.51 11.30
CA ILE A 130 -3.97 -6.94 9.91
C ILE A 130 -4.16 -5.71 9.07
N LEU A 131 -3.18 -5.38 8.26
CA LEU A 131 -3.32 -4.36 7.24
C LEU A 131 -3.88 -5.00 5.97
N VAL A 132 -4.94 -4.40 5.43
CA VAL A 132 -5.63 -4.88 4.23
C VAL A 132 -5.39 -3.92 3.08
N ARG A 133 -4.92 -4.42 1.94
CA ARG A 133 -4.76 -3.61 0.73
C ARG A 133 -6.09 -3.45 -0.01
N PRO A 134 -6.35 -2.30 -0.69
CA PRO A 134 -7.59 -2.12 -1.48
C PRO A 134 -7.80 -3.24 -2.50
N ALA A 135 -6.75 -3.62 -3.22
CA ALA A 135 -6.81 -4.69 -4.22
C ALA A 135 -7.02 -6.10 -3.64
N ALA A 136 -6.83 -6.26 -2.33
CA ALA A 136 -7.03 -7.54 -1.62
C ALA A 136 -8.47 -7.76 -1.16
N THR A 137 -9.39 -6.86 -1.46
CA THR A 137 -10.77 -6.95 -1.02
C THR A 137 -11.71 -7.29 -2.18
N ARG A 138 -12.67 -8.18 -1.93
CA ARG A 138 -13.75 -8.47 -2.87
C ARG A 138 -15.07 -8.61 -2.11
N VAL A 139 -16.09 -7.86 -2.52
CA VAL A 139 -17.45 -8.02 -2.00
C VAL A 139 -18.06 -9.28 -2.61
N LEU A 140 -18.51 -10.20 -1.75
CA LEU A 140 -19.21 -11.40 -2.16
C LEU A 140 -20.73 -11.14 -2.20
N PRO A 141 -21.47 -11.81 -3.11
CA PRO A 141 -22.92 -11.70 -3.13
C PRO A 141 -23.54 -12.32 -1.88
N GLY A 142 -24.46 -11.59 -1.24
CA GLY A 142 -25.25 -12.08 -0.11
C GLY A 142 -24.43 -12.41 1.14
N SER A 143 -24.97 -13.32 1.95
CA SER A 143 -24.33 -13.86 3.16
C SER A 143 -23.45 -15.08 2.85
N GLU A 144 -22.80 -15.11 1.71
CA GLU A 144 -21.95 -16.24 1.32
C GLU A 144 -20.81 -16.43 2.34
N ILE A 145 -20.83 -17.56 3.01
CA ILE A 145 -19.78 -17.94 3.97
C ILE A 145 -18.65 -18.58 3.16
N SER A 146 -17.68 -17.80 2.76
CA SER A 146 -16.46 -18.27 2.12
C SER A 146 -15.32 -18.34 3.14
N ALA A 147 -14.38 -19.25 2.90
CA ALA A 147 -13.11 -19.21 3.61
C ALA A 147 -12.43 -17.86 3.35
N ASN A 148 -11.81 -17.29 4.38
CA ASN A 148 -11.17 -15.97 4.31
C ASN A 148 -12.10 -14.78 4.07
N ALA A 149 -13.39 -14.91 4.43
CA ALA A 149 -14.36 -13.83 4.33
C ALA A 149 -14.86 -13.37 5.70
N LEU A 150 -15.08 -12.06 5.82
CA LEU A 150 -15.62 -11.42 7.01
C LEU A 150 -16.97 -10.78 6.71
N PRO A 151 -17.94 -10.87 7.64
CA PRO A 151 -19.17 -10.09 7.56
C PRO A 151 -18.85 -8.60 7.77
N GLY A 152 -19.55 -7.76 7.05
CA GLY A 152 -19.45 -6.32 7.17
C GLY A 152 -20.75 -5.62 6.84
N THR A 153 -20.90 -4.40 7.31
CA THR A 153 -22.02 -3.53 7.01
C THR A 153 -21.52 -2.33 6.21
N VAL A 154 -22.22 -1.98 5.14
CA VAL A 154 -21.86 -0.80 4.33
C VAL A 154 -22.17 0.47 5.12
N VAL A 155 -21.13 1.23 5.46
CA VAL A 155 -21.22 2.52 6.17
C VAL A 155 -21.37 3.66 5.18
N ASP A 156 -20.59 3.62 4.10
CA ASP A 156 -20.61 4.62 3.05
C ASP A 156 -20.37 4.02 1.67
N VAL A 157 -20.81 4.75 0.63
CA VAL A 157 -20.63 4.36 -0.76
C VAL A 157 -20.50 5.59 -1.65
N ALA A 158 -19.46 5.60 -2.50
CA ALA A 158 -19.20 6.66 -3.46
C ALA A 158 -18.97 6.08 -4.86
N TYR A 159 -19.52 6.71 -5.90
CA TYR A 159 -19.21 6.36 -7.28
C TYR A 159 -17.87 6.96 -7.70
N ARG A 160 -16.97 6.14 -8.30
CA ARG A 160 -15.61 6.52 -8.69
C ARG A 160 -15.34 6.39 -10.19
N GLY A 161 -16.34 6.69 -11.02
CA GLY A 161 -16.22 6.65 -12.48
C GLY A 161 -16.28 5.25 -13.10
N ARG A 162 -15.65 4.25 -12.49
CA ARG A 162 -15.59 2.85 -12.97
C ARG A 162 -16.39 1.86 -12.10
N GLY A 163 -17.03 2.35 -11.05
CA GLY A 163 -17.79 1.54 -10.08
C GLY A 163 -17.90 2.24 -8.75
N TYR A 164 -18.18 1.49 -7.71
CA TYR A 164 -18.48 2.01 -6.39
C TYR A 164 -17.41 1.62 -5.38
N GLU A 165 -16.95 2.61 -4.66
CA GLU A 165 -16.07 2.44 -3.51
C GLU A 165 -16.92 2.45 -2.25
N HIS A 166 -16.76 1.44 -1.42
CA HIS A 166 -17.52 1.25 -0.19
C HIS A 166 -16.61 1.38 1.02
N VAL A 167 -17.17 1.91 2.09
CA VAL A 167 -16.61 1.82 3.44
C VAL A 167 -17.42 0.78 4.20
N LEU A 168 -16.76 -0.24 4.72
CA LEU A 168 -17.35 -1.34 5.44
C LEU A 168 -16.96 -1.30 6.92
N ALA A 169 -17.94 -1.38 7.81
CA ALA A 169 -17.70 -1.72 9.21
C ALA A 169 -17.65 -3.23 9.33
N CYS A 170 -16.52 -3.77 9.76
CA CYS A 170 -16.31 -5.19 10.02
C CYS A 170 -16.04 -5.42 11.51
N ALA A 171 -16.31 -6.62 12.00
CA ALA A 171 -15.84 -6.99 13.32
C ALA A 171 -14.31 -6.91 13.35
N GLY A 172 -13.75 -6.19 14.33
CA GLY A 172 -12.31 -5.95 14.45
C GLY A 172 -11.79 -4.68 13.78
N GLY A 173 -12.61 -3.95 13.01
CA GLY A 173 -12.17 -2.68 12.38
C GLY A 173 -13.04 -2.25 11.22
N ALA A 174 -12.53 -1.30 10.42
CA ALA A 174 -13.19 -0.79 9.24
C ALA A 174 -12.31 -0.97 8.00
N LEU A 175 -12.94 -1.20 6.86
CA LEU A 175 -12.29 -1.26 5.56
C LEU A 175 -12.86 -0.15 4.67
N ALA A 176 -12.00 0.75 4.21
CA ALA A 176 -12.31 1.74 3.18
C ALA A 176 -11.79 1.27 1.83
N ALA A 177 -12.12 2.00 0.76
CA ALA A 177 -11.66 1.71 -0.59
C ALA A 177 -11.97 0.28 -1.08
N VAL A 178 -13.04 -0.34 -0.57
CA VAL A 178 -13.53 -1.64 -1.04
C VAL A 178 -14.33 -1.41 -2.33
N PHE A 179 -13.77 -1.89 -3.45
CA PHE A 179 -14.35 -1.64 -4.77
C PHE A 179 -15.33 -2.77 -5.17
N ASP A 180 -16.50 -2.37 -5.70
CA ASP A 180 -17.46 -3.26 -6.36
C ASP A 180 -18.04 -2.55 -7.59
N SER A 181 -18.29 -3.31 -8.66
CA SER A 181 -19.01 -2.80 -9.84
C SER A 181 -20.48 -2.51 -9.53
N THR A 182 -21.04 -3.17 -8.51
CA THR A 182 -22.43 -3.05 -8.08
C THR A 182 -22.52 -2.13 -6.86
N ARG A 183 -23.48 -1.20 -6.90
CA ARG A 183 -23.78 -0.35 -5.75
C ARG A 183 -24.41 -1.15 -4.63
N ARG A 184 -23.79 -1.14 -3.45
CA ARG A 184 -24.34 -1.67 -2.19
C ARG A 184 -24.85 -0.50 -1.36
N PRO A 185 -26.14 -0.39 -1.06
CA PRO A 185 -26.67 0.71 -0.24
C PRO A 185 -26.08 0.75 1.17
N ARG A 186 -26.05 1.92 1.79
CA ARG A 186 -25.71 2.06 3.20
C ARG A 186 -26.63 1.22 4.07
N GLY A 187 -26.09 0.56 5.08
CA GLY A 187 -26.80 -0.36 5.96
C GLY A 187 -26.93 -1.78 5.40
N SER A 188 -26.53 -2.03 4.15
CA SER A 188 -26.54 -3.40 3.61
C SER A 188 -25.51 -4.27 4.30
N GLU A 189 -25.89 -5.49 4.65
CA GLU A 189 -24.96 -6.54 5.08
C GLU A 189 -24.31 -7.16 3.86
N VAL A 190 -23.00 -7.32 3.93
CA VAL A 190 -22.17 -7.91 2.89
C VAL A 190 -21.16 -8.87 3.51
N SER A 191 -20.61 -9.75 2.67
CA SER A 191 -19.42 -10.51 3.01
C SER A 191 -18.27 -9.97 2.20
N VAL A 192 -17.12 -9.68 2.83
CA VAL A 192 -15.90 -9.24 2.16
C VAL A 192 -14.85 -10.33 2.25
N TRP A 193 -14.45 -10.84 1.09
CA TRP A 193 -13.35 -11.79 0.98
C TRP A 193 -12.01 -11.04 0.97
N LEU A 194 -11.06 -11.58 1.71
CA LEU A 194 -9.71 -11.04 1.82
C LEU A 194 -8.72 -11.95 1.10
N ASP A 195 -7.95 -11.39 0.19
CA ASP A 195 -6.83 -12.11 -0.42
C ASP A 195 -5.72 -12.31 0.63
N PRO A 196 -5.35 -13.57 0.95
CA PRO A 196 -4.29 -13.84 1.92
C PRO A 196 -2.97 -13.15 1.60
N ASP A 197 -2.61 -13.02 0.33
CA ASP A 197 -1.34 -12.44 -0.11
C ASP A 197 -1.35 -10.90 -0.17
N GLY A 198 -2.52 -10.30 -0.20
CA GLY A 198 -2.72 -8.85 -0.16
C GLY A 198 -2.97 -8.29 1.24
N CYS A 199 -2.96 -9.15 2.27
CA CYS A 199 -3.12 -8.79 3.68
C CYS A 199 -1.87 -9.15 4.46
N VAL A 200 -1.42 -8.26 5.37
CA VAL A 200 -0.21 -8.48 6.17
C VAL A 200 -0.50 -8.24 7.64
N ALA A 201 -0.13 -9.22 8.48
CA ALA A 201 -0.26 -9.13 9.93
C ALA A 201 1.03 -8.62 10.56
N TYR A 202 0.91 -7.63 11.42
CA TYR A 202 1.97 -7.09 12.26
C TYR A 202 1.63 -7.34 13.72
N ALA A 203 2.63 -7.67 14.54
CA ALA A 203 2.43 -7.72 15.99
C ALA A 203 1.94 -6.34 16.48
N GLU A 204 0.94 -6.33 17.35
CA GLU A 204 0.45 -5.09 17.94
C GLU A 204 1.51 -4.57 18.93
N CYS A 205 2.31 -3.60 18.50
CA CYS A 205 3.13 -2.81 19.40
C CYS A 205 2.24 -1.77 20.09
N LEU A 206 2.43 -1.58 21.39
CA LEU A 206 1.68 -0.60 22.19
C LEU A 206 2.07 0.85 21.88
N ASP A 207 2.96 1.09 20.92
CA ASP A 207 3.56 2.40 20.67
C ASP A 207 3.15 3.04 19.35
N ALA A 208 2.66 4.26 19.53
CA ALA A 208 2.67 5.43 18.67
C ALA A 208 1.86 5.40 17.35
N ASP A 209 0.84 6.22 17.38
CA ASP A 209 0.32 6.95 16.21
C ASP A 209 1.44 7.87 15.67
N MET A 210 2.28 7.35 14.79
CA MET A 210 3.33 8.13 14.14
C MET A 210 2.85 8.66 12.80
N VAL A 211 2.99 9.97 12.61
CA VAL A 211 2.70 10.66 11.35
C VAL A 211 3.86 10.41 10.38
N PRO A 212 3.61 9.92 9.16
CA PRO A 212 4.66 9.64 8.19
C PRO A 212 5.31 10.90 7.65
N ILE A 213 6.64 10.93 7.61
CA ILE A 213 7.43 11.97 6.97
C ILE A 213 8.39 11.34 5.97
N MET A 214 8.19 11.65 4.68
CA MET A 214 9.06 11.58 3.51
C MET A 214 9.51 10.20 2.97
N ALA A 215 9.26 10.02 1.68
CA ALA A 215 9.91 9.02 0.83
C ALA A 215 11.03 9.67 0.03
N THR A 216 12.20 9.03 -0.04
CA THR A 216 13.30 9.42 -0.94
C THR A 216 13.40 8.41 -2.07
N ILE A 217 13.51 8.89 -3.30
CA ILE A 217 13.53 8.05 -4.49
C ILE A 217 14.86 8.20 -5.20
N GLY A 218 15.52 7.08 -5.50
CA GLY A 218 16.66 7.05 -6.40
C GLY A 218 16.25 6.46 -7.75
N VAL A 219 16.47 7.19 -8.85
CA VAL A 219 16.32 6.67 -10.22
C VAL A 219 17.73 6.34 -10.73
N LYS A 220 18.00 5.06 -11.03
CA LYS A 220 19.22 4.63 -11.72
C LYS A 220 18.91 4.41 -13.19
N SER A 221 19.58 5.14 -14.07
CA SER A 221 19.60 4.76 -15.48
C SER A 221 20.50 3.53 -15.66
N THR A 222 19.91 2.37 -15.95
CA THR A 222 20.69 1.22 -16.42
C THR A 222 21.08 1.49 -17.86
N PRO A 223 22.39 1.43 -18.24
CA PRO A 223 22.77 1.59 -19.63
C PRO A 223 22.12 0.46 -20.45
N ALA A 224 21.43 0.82 -21.52
CA ALA A 224 20.89 -0.13 -22.48
C ALA A 224 22.04 -1.02 -22.98
N THR A 225 21.96 -2.31 -22.69
CA THR A 225 22.89 -3.30 -23.22
C THR A 225 22.78 -3.23 -24.75
N ALA A 226 23.83 -2.77 -25.41
CA ALA A 226 23.92 -2.75 -26.85
C ALA A 226 23.74 -4.18 -27.34
N VAL A 227 22.70 -4.43 -28.13
CA VAL A 227 22.51 -5.65 -28.88
C VAL A 227 23.59 -5.64 -29.94
N PRO A 228 24.53 -6.63 -30.01
CA PRO A 228 25.49 -6.70 -31.09
C PRO A 228 24.78 -7.05 -32.40
N ALA A 229 25.20 -6.37 -33.46
CA ALA A 229 24.72 -6.53 -34.82
C ALA A 229 24.99 -7.92 -35.39
#